data_0c3b61746bc867ea5b9cbe7a3025be29
#
_entry.id   0c3b61746bc867ea5b9cbe7a3025be29
#
_cell.length_a   1.000
_cell.length_b   1.000
_cell.length_c   1.000
_cell.angle_alpha   90.00
_cell.angle_beta   90.00
_cell.angle_gamma   90.00
#
_symmetry.space_group_name_H-M   'P 1'
#
loop_
_entity.id
_entity.type
_entity.pdbx_description
1 polymer ?
#
loop_
_entity_poly.entity_id
_entity_poly.type
_entity_poly.pdbx_seq_one_letter_code
_entity_poly.pdbx_strand_id
1 'polypeptide(L)'
;MALFVGYVWGVSFMPDIRRTYEYHGAEHKSVACFEAGLELTPENARKCTRFHPRCGTSFIFVMLILSIIINSFLTWDNVWIRFGSKLLILPLIVGLGFEFIRYAGGHANFFTKIVSAPGLWMQRITTLEPDDSQLEVALLALKNAIPDEFGSLWNETEAKKAEEAANETSEDKPE
;
A
#
# COMPACT_ATOMS: atom_id res chain seq x y z
N MET A 1 18.61 -3.77 -9.79
CA MET A 1 17.52 -2.81 -10.03
C MET A 1 16.79 -3.09 -11.34
N ALA A 2 17.44 -3.04 -12.51
CA ALA A 2 16.75 -3.24 -13.81
C ALA A 2 15.98 -4.55 -13.93
N LEU A 3 16.56 -5.68 -13.49
CA LEU A 3 15.87 -6.98 -13.47
C LEU A 3 14.63 -6.98 -12.59
N PHE A 4 14.67 -6.35 -11.43
CA PHE A 4 13.53 -6.24 -10.54
C PHE A 4 12.40 -5.41 -11.17
N VAL A 5 12.73 -4.24 -11.72
CA VAL A 5 11.76 -3.38 -12.42
C VAL A 5 11.18 -4.11 -13.63
N GLY A 6 12.01 -4.77 -14.43
CA GLY A 6 11.57 -5.56 -15.57
C GLY A 6 10.65 -6.72 -15.19
N TYR A 7 10.95 -7.41 -14.09
CA TYR A 7 10.08 -8.45 -13.54
C TYR A 7 8.71 -7.90 -13.13
N VAL A 8 8.68 -6.84 -12.30
CA VAL A 8 7.44 -6.23 -11.83
C VAL A 8 6.60 -5.69 -12.99
N TRP A 9 7.26 -5.10 -14.00
CA TRP A 9 6.58 -4.66 -15.22
C TRP A 9 6.07 -5.86 -16.02
N GLY A 10 6.86 -6.93 -16.19
CA GLY A 10 6.46 -8.13 -16.93
C GLY A 10 5.24 -8.83 -16.30
N VAL A 11 5.22 -8.99 -14.97
CA VAL A 11 4.07 -9.62 -14.29
C VAL A 11 2.82 -8.74 -14.28
N SER A 12 2.94 -7.42 -14.47
CA SER A 12 1.80 -6.49 -14.53
C SER A 12 0.83 -6.77 -15.70
N PHE A 13 1.27 -7.53 -16.70
CA PHE A 13 0.41 -7.98 -17.82
C PHE A 13 -0.46 -9.19 -17.48
N MET A 14 -0.17 -9.88 -16.37
CA MET A 14 -1.00 -10.99 -15.91
C MET A 14 -2.31 -10.45 -15.30
N PRO A 15 -3.51 -10.98 -15.70
CA PRO A 15 -4.79 -10.44 -15.26
C PRO A 15 -4.95 -10.38 -13.73
N ASP A 16 -4.51 -11.41 -13.01
CA ASP A 16 -4.62 -11.48 -11.55
C ASP A 16 -3.73 -10.43 -10.87
N ILE A 17 -2.50 -10.25 -11.37
CA ILE A 17 -1.57 -9.23 -10.85
C ILE A 17 -2.08 -7.84 -11.18
N ARG A 18 -2.58 -7.64 -12.39
CA ARG A 18 -3.19 -6.37 -12.79
C ARG A 18 -4.33 -5.99 -11.85
N ARG A 19 -5.23 -6.92 -11.55
CA ARG A 19 -6.33 -6.71 -10.60
C ARG A 19 -5.82 -6.37 -9.20
N THR A 20 -4.76 -7.04 -8.74
CA THR A 20 -4.09 -6.70 -7.47
C THR A 20 -3.56 -5.26 -7.48
N TYR A 21 -2.99 -4.81 -8.60
CA TYR A 21 -2.51 -3.43 -8.73
C TYR A 21 -3.63 -2.39 -8.81
N GLU A 22 -4.80 -2.76 -9.30
CA GLU A 22 -6.01 -1.93 -9.25
C GLU A 22 -6.51 -1.79 -7.81
N TYR A 23 -6.59 -2.87 -7.03
CA TYR A 23 -6.90 -2.79 -5.58
C TYR A 23 -5.87 -1.97 -4.81
N HIS A 24 -4.59 -2.10 -5.11
CA HIS A 24 -3.54 -1.28 -4.52
C HIS A 24 -3.74 0.22 -4.85
N GLY A 25 -4.18 0.53 -6.07
CA GLY A 25 -4.59 1.88 -6.45
C GLY A 25 -5.82 2.38 -5.68
N ALA A 26 -6.81 1.50 -5.45
CA ALA A 26 -8.01 1.80 -4.66
C ALA A 26 -7.66 2.11 -3.19
N GLU A 27 -6.77 1.32 -2.59
CA GLU A 27 -6.25 1.55 -1.24
C GLU A 27 -5.60 2.94 -1.12
N HIS A 28 -4.69 3.28 -2.04
CA HIS A 28 -4.04 4.59 -2.03
C HIS A 28 -5.03 5.76 -2.19
N LYS A 29 -6.00 5.64 -3.09
CA LYS A 29 -7.04 6.66 -3.29
C LYS A 29 -7.93 6.81 -2.05
N SER A 30 -8.26 5.71 -1.38
CA SER A 30 -9.04 5.72 -0.15
C SER A 30 -8.29 6.40 1.00
N VAL A 31 -7.01 6.08 1.19
CA VAL A 31 -6.15 6.72 2.18
C VAL A 31 -5.97 8.21 1.87
N ALA A 32 -5.72 8.56 0.60
CA ALA A 32 -5.59 9.97 0.20
C ALA A 32 -6.88 10.78 0.41
N CYS A 33 -8.06 10.16 0.19
CA CYS A 33 -9.35 10.73 0.47
C CYS A 33 -9.54 11.02 1.97
N PHE A 34 -9.17 10.06 2.81
CA PHE A 34 -9.19 10.17 4.27
C PHE A 34 -8.25 11.27 4.78
N GLU A 35 -6.99 11.29 4.32
CA GLU A 35 -6.01 12.30 4.71
C GLU A 35 -6.38 13.73 4.26
N ALA A 36 -7.15 13.83 3.18
CA ALA A 36 -7.71 15.11 2.72
C ALA A 36 -8.94 15.56 3.53
N GLY A 37 -9.42 14.77 4.49
CA GLY A 37 -10.63 15.07 5.28
C GLY A 37 -11.92 15.06 4.45
N LEU A 38 -11.92 14.36 3.32
CA LEU A 38 -13.10 14.23 2.47
C LEU A 38 -14.00 13.09 2.96
N GLU A 39 -15.30 13.19 2.67
CA GLU A 39 -16.22 12.09 2.91
C GLU A 39 -15.77 10.84 2.13
N LEU A 40 -15.72 9.69 2.80
CA LEU A 40 -15.25 8.44 2.24
C LEU A 40 -16.32 7.79 1.34
N THR A 41 -16.47 8.35 0.13
CA THR A 41 -17.34 7.85 -0.94
C THR A 41 -16.52 7.51 -2.18
N PRO A 42 -16.98 6.58 -3.04
CA PRO A 42 -16.28 6.25 -4.29
C PRO A 42 -16.06 7.47 -5.19
N GLU A 43 -17.02 8.42 -5.23
CA GLU A 43 -16.94 9.65 -6.02
C GLU A 43 -15.80 10.56 -5.57
N ASN A 44 -15.57 10.69 -4.27
CA ASN A 44 -14.49 11.49 -3.71
C ASN A 44 -13.15 10.77 -3.85
N ALA A 45 -13.10 9.47 -3.51
CA ALA A 45 -11.90 8.66 -3.64
C ALA A 45 -11.40 8.61 -5.10
N ARG A 46 -12.30 8.55 -6.09
CA ARG A 46 -11.94 8.56 -7.51
C ARG A 46 -11.14 9.81 -7.91
N LYS A 47 -11.40 10.96 -7.30
CA LYS A 47 -10.69 12.23 -7.56
C LYS A 47 -9.33 12.29 -6.90
N CYS A 48 -9.05 11.44 -5.91
CA CYS A 48 -7.80 11.42 -5.16
C CYS A 48 -6.68 10.73 -5.95
N THR A 49 -5.44 11.02 -5.55
CA THR A 49 -4.24 10.43 -6.17
C THR A 49 -4.03 8.99 -5.73
N ARG A 50 -3.57 8.14 -6.66
CA ARG A 50 -3.11 6.78 -6.37
C ARG A 50 -1.63 6.69 -5.99
N PHE A 51 -0.92 7.83 -5.93
CA PHE A 51 0.48 7.88 -5.54
C PHE A 51 0.60 8.27 -4.08
N HIS A 52 1.25 7.43 -3.28
CA HIS A 52 1.40 7.66 -1.84
C HIS A 52 2.85 7.43 -1.38
N PRO A 53 3.47 8.41 -0.68
CA PRO A 53 4.88 8.32 -0.30
C PRO A 53 5.16 7.23 0.75
N ARG A 54 4.19 6.87 1.59
CA ARG A 54 4.30 5.87 2.66
C ARG A 54 3.92 4.45 2.21
N CYS A 55 3.95 4.18 0.92
CA CYS A 55 3.64 2.86 0.37
C CYS A 55 4.78 1.86 0.60
N GLY A 56 4.43 0.58 0.80
CA GLY A 56 5.39 -0.53 0.92
C GLY A 56 6.33 -0.68 -0.28
N THR A 57 5.86 -0.38 -1.50
CA THR A 57 6.73 -0.39 -2.69
C THR A 57 7.77 0.72 -2.65
N SER A 58 7.42 1.92 -2.19
CA SER A 58 8.38 3.01 -1.94
C SER A 58 9.38 2.62 -0.87
N PHE A 59 8.93 1.93 0.18
CA PHE A 59 9.78 1.40 1.25
C PHE A 59 10.85 0.44 0.71
N ILE A 60 10.48 -0.50 -0.16
CA ILE A 60 11.44 -1.44 -0.78
C ILE A 60 12.53 -0.68 -1.54
N PHE A 61 12.20 0.39 -2.27
CA PHE A 61 13.18 1.19 -2.99
C PHE A 61 14.13 1.95 -2.05
N VAL A 62 13.61 2.55 -1.00
CA VAL A 62 14.44 3.21 0.02
C VAL A 62 15.37 2.20 0.67
N MET A 63 14.88 1.02 1.03
CA MET A 63 15.66 -0.08 1.59
C MET A 63 16.77 -0.53 0.64
N LEU A 64 16.48 -0.66 -0.66
CA LEU A 64 17.48 -1.03 -1.67
C LEU A 64 18.59 0.02 -1.77
N ILE A 65 18.24 1.31 -1.82
CA ILE A 65 19.21 2.41 -1.88
C ILE A 65 20.08 2.43 -0.63
N LEU A 66 19.46 2.37 0.56
CA LEU A 66 20.19 2.32 1.83
C LEU A 66 21.11 1.09 1.91
N SER A 67 20.60 -0.08 1.48
CA SER A 67 21.40 -1.31 1.46
C SER A 67 22.62 -1.18 0.55
N ILE A 68 22.48 -0.59 -0.65
CA ILE A 68 23.60 -0.38 -1.57
C ILE A 68 24.62 0.57 -0.93
N ILE A 69 24.17 1.69 -0.38
CA ILE A 69 25.04 2.68 0.25
C ILE A 69 25.80 2.05 1.43
N ILE A 70 25.11 1.46 2.39
CA ILE A 70 25.73 0.89 3.60
C ILE A 70 26.69 -0.25 3.23
N ASN A 71 26.26 -1.16 2.32
CA ASN A 71 27.11 -2.28 1.91
C ASN A 71 28.33 -1.86 1.08
N SER A 72 28.33 -0.69 0.45
CA SER A 72 29.49 -0.18 -0.29
C SER A 72 30.67 0.20 0.63
N PHE A 73 30.38 0.50 1.90
CA PHE A 73 31.40 0.78 2.92
C PHE A 73 31.90 -0.49 3.63
N LEU A 74 31.25 -1.63 3.41
CA LEU A 74 31.55 -2.89 4.07
C LEU A 74 32.25 -3.83 3.10
N THR A 75 33.58 -3.77 3.09
CA THR A 75 34.44 -4.68 2.32
C THR A 75 35.00 -5.74 3.24
N TRP A 76 34.67 -7.00 2.98
CA TRP A 76 35.17 -8.15 3.74
C TRP A 76 35.69 -9.20 2.77
N ASP A 77 36.90 -9.70 3.01
CA ASP A 77 37.50 -10.76 2.18
C ASP A 77 36.88 -12.13 2.48
N ASN A 78 36.43 -12.34 3.72
CA ASN A 78 35.80 -13.58 4.13
C ASN A 78 34.29 -13.57 3.87
N VAL A 79 33.82 -14.60 3.13
CA VAL A 79 32.40 -14.72 2.73
C VAL A 79 31.45 -14.91 3.92
N TRP A 80 31.88 -15.59 4.97
CA TRP A 80 31.07 -15.83 6.18
C TRP A 80 30.92 -14.56 7.02
N ILE A 81 31.99 -13.79 7.15
CA ILE A 81 31.95 -12.49 7.83
C ILE A 81 31.04 -11.53 7.04
N ARG A 82 31.14 -11.53 5.72
CA ARG A 82 30.27 -10.74 4.84
C ARG A 82 28.81 -11.11 5.00
N PHE A 83 28.47 -12.40 5.06
CA PHE A 83 27.11 -12.87 5.27
C PHE A 83 26.57 -12.48 6.64
N GLY A 84 27.36 -12.75 7.70
CA GLY A 84 26.97 -12.42 9.07
C GLY A 84 26.79 -10.91 9.30
N SER A 85 27.67 -10.06 8.74
CA SER A 85 27.57 -8.60 8.86
C SER A 85 26.32 -8.06 8.14
N LYS A 86 25.96 -8.60 6.96
CA LYS A 86 24.73 -8.21 6.25
C LYS A 86 23.48 -8.56 7.04
N LEU A 87 23.45 -9.74 7.66
CA LEU A 87 22.34 -10.17 8.51
C LEU A 87 22.19 -9.28 9.75
N LEU A 88 23.33 -8.91 10.38
CA LEU A 88 23.34 -8.03 11.55
C LEU A 88 22.91 -6.60 11.24
N ILE A 89 23.24 -6.08 10.04
CA ILE A 89 22.92 -4.72 9.61
C ILE A 89 21.49 -4.61 9.07
N LEU A 90 20.87 -5.72 8.67
CA LEU A 90 19.52 -5.72 8.11
C LEU A 90 18.48 -5.02 9.01
N PRO A 91 18.39 -5.27 10.34
CA PRO A 91 17.47 -4.55 11.21
C PRO A 91 17.72 -3.04 11.23
N LEU A 92 18.99 -2.60 11.17
CA LEU A 92 19.34 -1.19 11.10
C LEU A 92 18.84 -0.54 9.81
N ILE A 93 19.03 -1.21 8.66
CA ILE A 93 18.55 -0.73 7.36
C ILE A 93 17.02 -0.62 7.36
N VAL A 94 16.33 -1.64 7.90
CA VAL A 94 14.85 -1.64 8.02
C VAL A 94 14.39 -0.47 8.89
N GLY A 95 14.98 -0.28 10.05
CA GLY A 95 14.64 0.81 10.97
C GLY A 95 14.87 2.19 10.36
N LEU A 96 16.02 2.42 9.74
CA LEU A 96 16.31 3.69 9.05
C LEU A 96 15.36 3.95 7.89
N GLY A 97 15.07 2.91 7.10
CA GLY A 97 14.11 3.01 5.97
C GLY A 97 12.70 3.34 6.45
N PHE A 98 12.25 2.73 7.54
CA PHE A 98 10.95 3.00 8.15
C PHE A 98 10.85 4.44 8.66
N GLU A 99 11.86 4.90 9.43
CA GLU A 99 11.88 6.29 9.93
C GLU A 99 11.91 7.30 8.78
N PHE A 100 12.67 7.00 7.72
CA PHE A 100 12.69 7.87 6.54
C PHE A 100 11.32 7.98 5.87
N ILE A 101 10.63 6.86 5.65
CA ILE A 101 9.29 6.88 5.01
C ILE A 101 8.26 7.58 5.91
N ARG A 102 8.31 7.36 7.21
CA ARG A 102 7.47 8.05 8.18
C ARG A 102 7.69 9.56 8.13
N TYR A 103 8.95 9.99 8.11
CA TYR A 103 9.32 11.40 7.98
C TYR A 103 8.87 11.99 6.64
N ALA A 104 9.10 11.29 5.54
CA ALA A 104 8.75 11.73 4.18
C ALA A 104 7.24 11.90 4.00
N GLY A 105 6.42 11.10 4.69
CA GLY A 105 4.97 11.22 4.66
C GLY A 105 4.43 12.50 5.28
N GLY A 106 5.17 13.09 6.25
CA GLY A 106 4.78 14.33 6.92
C GLY A 106 5.51 15.59 6.40
N HIS A 107 6.56 15.44 5.59
CA HIS A 107 7.44 16.54 5.21
C HIS A 107 7.77 16.51 3.71
N ALA A 108 7.08 17.32 2.92
CA ALA A 108 7.30 17.42 1.48
C ALA A 108 8.45 18.40 1.12
N ASN A 109 9.67 18.16 1.65
CA ASN A 109 10.84 18.95 1.31
C ASN A 109 11.58 18.38 0.08
N PHE A 110 12.57 19.12 -0.43
CA PHE A 110 13.33 18.75 -1.62
C PHE A 110 14.04 17.39 -1.49
N PHE A 111 14.62 17.12 -0.32
CA PHE A 111 15.32 15.87 -0.05
C PHE A 111 14.37 14.67 -0.05
N THR A 112 13.23 14.76 0.65
CA THR A 112 12.24 13.68 0.69
C THR A 112 11.67 13.40 -0.70
N LYS A 113 11.44 14.43 -1.51
CA LYS A 113 10.97 14.28 -2.91
C LYS A 113 11.97 13.50 -3.75
N ILE A 114 13.27 13.80 -3.68
CA ILE A 114 14.30 13.10 -4.46
C ILE A 114 14.40 11.63 -4.03
N VAL A 115 14.50 11.36 -2.73
CA VAL A 115 14.70 9.99 -2.24
C VAL A 115 13.44 9.13 -2.43
N SER A 116 12.24 9.73 -2.35
CA SER A 116 10.99 9.02 -2.60
C SER A 116 10.64 8.88 -4.09
N ALA A 117 11.26 9.67 -4.97
CA ALA A 117 10.93 9.70 -6.39
C ALA A 117 11.03 8.33 -7.08
N PRO A 118 12.05 7.48 -6.86
CA PRO A 118 12.11 6.15 -7.46
C PRO A 118 10.94 5.26 -7.03
N GLY A 119 10.55 5.30 -5.74
CA GLY A 119 9.40 4.57 -5.23
C GLY A 119 8.08 5.05 -5.83
N LEU A 120 7.87 6.37 -5.89
CA LEU A 120 6.68 6.95 -6.51
C LEU A 120 6.63 6.67 -8.02
N TRP A 121 7.78 6.63 -8.69
CA TRP A 121 7.82 6.24 -10.10
C TRP A 121 7.41 4.78 -10.29
N MET A 122 7.85 3.89 -9.40
CA MET A 122 7.49 2.48 -9.44
C MET A 122 5.98 2.25 -9.25
N GLN A 123 5.31 3.10 -8.48
CA GLN A 123 3.86 3.05 -8.31
C GLN A 123 3.09 3.28 -9.62
N ARG A 124 3.71 3.86 -10.67
CA ARG A 124 3.08 3.91 -11.99
C ARG A 124 2.82 2.54 -12.59
N ILE A 125 3.61 1.55 -12.18
CA ILE A 125 3.46 0.14 -12.59
C ILE A 125 2.62 -0.63 -11.58
N THR A 126 2.90 -0.44 -10.27
CA THR A 126 2.34 -1.25 -9.18
C THR A 126 1.01 -0.74 -8.63
N THR A 127 0.54 0.44 -9.06
CA THR A 127 -0.79 0.95 -8.76
C THR A 127 -1.50 1.34 -10.06
N LEU A 128 -2.67 0.78 -10.30
CA LEU A 128 -3.50 1.08 -11.47
C LEU A 128 -4.78 1.82 -11.06
N GLU A 129 -5.48 2.39 -12.02
CA GLU A 129 -6.78 3.01 -11.77
C GLU A 129 -7.81 1.93 -11.46
N PRO A 130 -8.45 1.99 -10.27
CA PRO A 130 -9.47 1.06 -9.85
C PRO A 130 -10.83 1.38 -10.46
N ASP A 131 -11.69 0.37 -10.53
CA ASP A 131 -13.13 0.55 -10.75
C ASP A 131 -13.86 0.92 -9.43
N ASP A 132 -15.15 1.22 -9.52
CA ASP A 132 -15.95 1.65 -8.38
C ASP A 132 -16.13 0.55 -7.35
N SER A 133 -16.28 -0.69 -7.77
CA SER A 133 -16.44 -1.84 -6.87
C SER A 133 -15.17 -2.06 -6.04
N GLN A 134 -13.99 -1.84 -6.63
CA GLN A 134 -12.71 -1.90 -5.94
C GLN A 134 -12.54 -0.74 -4.95
N LEU A 135 -13.01 0.47 -5.30
CA LEU A 135 -13.04 1.62 -4.40
C LEU A 135 -13.95 1.37 -3.19
N GLU A 136 -15.14 0.81 -3.39
CA GLU A 136 -16.06 0.46 -2.30
C GLU A 136 -15.42 -0.50 -1.31
N VAL A 137 -14.78 -1.56 -1.80
CA VAL A 137 -14.07 -2.54 -0.96
C VAL A 137 -12.93 -1.87 -0.17
N ALA A 138 -12.12 -1.03 -0.83
CA ALA A 138 -11.01 -0.34 -0.17
C ALA A 138 -11.48 0.67 0.88
N LEU A 139 -12.55 1.42 0.59
CA LEU A 139 -13.16 2.36 1.54
C LEU A 139 -13.76 1.63 2.75
N LEU A 140 -14.43 0.50 2.51
CA LEU A 140 -14.97 -0.33 3.61
C LEU A 140 -13.85 -0.89 4.47
N ALA A 141 -12.78 -1.41 3.86
CA ALA A 141 -11.61 -1.91 4.57
C ALA A 141 -10.95 -0.79 5.42
N LEU A 142 -10.81 0.41 4.87
CA LEU A 142 -10.25 1.56 5.58
C LEU A 142 -11.12 1.95 6.77
N LYS A 143 -12.43 2.06 6.60
CA LYS A 143 -13.38 2.38 7.69
C LYS A 143 -13.30 1.37 8.84
N ASN A 144 -13.15 0.08 8.50
CA ASN A 144 -13.00 -0.99 9.51
C ASN A 144 -11.62 -1.00 10.18
N ALA A 145 -10.58 -0.48 9.51
CA ALA A 145 -9.24 -0.38 10.09
C ALA A 145 -9.11 0.77 11.10
N ILE A 146 -10.04 1.75 11.09
CA ILE A 146 -10.03 2.92 11.97
C ILE A 146 -11.39 3.02 12.71
N PRO A 147 -11.73 2.03 13.57
CA PRO A 147 -13.04 1.96 14.22
C PRO A 147 -13.29 3.13 15.18
N ASP A 148 -12.24 3.73 15.74
CA ASP A 148 -12.36 4.87 16.67
C ASP A 148 -12.91 6.13 15.99
N GLU A 149 -12.72 6.26 14.66
CA GLU A 149 -13.22 7.40 13.88
C GLU A 149 -14.58 7.13 13.22
N PHE A 150 -14.85 5.89 12.83
CA PHE A 150 -16.05 5.52 12.05
C PHE A 150 -17.08 4.68 12.82
N GLY A 151 -16.80 4.40 14.08
CA GLY A 151 -17.69 3.56 14.92
C GLY A 151 -17.83 2.13 14.43
N SER A 152 -18.90 1.45 14.83
CA SER A 152 -19.14 0.03 14.55
C SER A 152 -19.79 -0.19 13.16
N LEU A 153 -19.31 0.46 12.10
CA LEU A 153 -19.84 0.26 10.75
C LEU A 153 -19.80 -1.20 10.27
N TRP A 154 -18.82 -1.96 10.77
CA TRP A 154 -18.79 -3.41 10.56
C TRP A 154 -20.01 -4.10 11.14
N ASN A 155 -20.38 -3.77 12.38
CA ASN A 155 -21.55 -4.36 13.06
C ASN A 155 -22.85 -3.99 12.36
N GLU A 156 -22.99 -2.76 11.85
CA GLU A 156 -24.16 -2.32 11.07
C GLU A 156 -24.26 -3.03 9.71
N THR A 157 -23.12 -3.22 9.03
CA THR A 157 -23.08 -3.92 7.74
C THR A 157 -23.36 -5.41 7.90
N GLU A 158 -22.80 -6.04 8.93
CA GLU A 158 -23.08 -7.44 9.27
C GLU A 158 -24.53 -7.63 9.73
N ALA A 159 -25.09 -6.69 10.51
CA ALA A 159 -26.48 -6.72 10.91
C ALA A 159 -27.43 -6.59 9.71
N LYS A 160 -27.16 -5.68 8.77
CA LYS A 160 -27.95 -5.56 7.53
C LYS A 160 -27.87 -6.80 6.66
N LYS A 161 -26.69 -7.39 6.47
CA LYS A 161 -26.55 -8.65 5.73
C LYS A 161 -27.26 -9.82 6.39
N ALA A 162 -27.24 -9.87 7.72
CA ALA A 162 -27.97 -10.90 8.46
C ALA A 162 -29.49 -10.72 8.35
N GLU A 163 -29.97 -9.49 8.31
CA GLU A 163 -31.38 -9.14 8.13
C GLU A 163 -31.85 -9.45 6.70
N GLU A 164 -31.05 -9.10 5.69
CA GLU A 164 -31.31 -9.45 4.28
C GLU A 164 -31.37 -10.96 4.07
N ALA A 165 -30.40 -11.72 4.61
CA ALA A 165 -30.38 -13.18 4.54
C ALA A 165 -31.55 -13.83 5.29
N ALA A 166 -31.99 -13.24 6.39
CA ALA A 166 -33.18 -13.72 7.13
C ALA A 166 -34.50 -13.47 6.35
N ASN A 167 -34.57 -12.36 5.62
CA ASN A 167 -35.72 -12.04 4.77
C ASN A 167 -35.79 -12.95 3.53
N GLU A 168 -34.68 -13.22 2.87
CA GLU A 168 -34.61 -14.16 1.73
C GLU A 168 -35.06 -15.58 2.13
N THR A 169 -34.67 -16.04 3.34
CA THR A 169 -35.11 -17.37 3.85
C THR A 169 -36.57 -17.43 4.30
N SER A 170 -37.21 -16.28 4.54
CA SER A 170 -38.63 -16.21 4.89
C SER A 170 -39.56 -16.19 3.67
N GLU A 171 -39.08 -15.70 2.51
CA GLU A 171 -39.85 -15.68 1.27
C GLU A 171 -39.88 -17.04 0.51
N ASP A 172 -38.96 -17.94 0.82
CA ASP A 172 -38.79 -19.24 0.14
C ASP A 172 -39.49 -20.40 0.89
N LYS A 173 -40.52 -20.13 1.76
CA LYS A 173 -41.39 -21.15 2.33
C LYS A 173 -42.63 -21.33 1.46
N PRO A 174 -42.75 -22.44 0.70
CA PRO A 174 -43.99 -22.76 0.00
C PRO A 174 -45.10 -23.10 1.03
N GLU A 175 -46.29 -22.53 0.80
CA GLU A 175 -47.52 -22.88 1.49
C GLU A 175 -47.89 -24.37 1.31
#